data_ad132860302c13e554048e69524390b7
#
_entry.id   ad132860302c13e554048e69524390b7
#
_cell.length_a   1.000
_cell.length_b   1.000
_cell.length_c   1.000
_cell.angle_alpha   90.00
_cell.angle_beta   90.00
_cell.angle_gamma   90.00
#
_symmetry.space_group_name_H-M   'P 1'
#
loop_
_entity.id
_entity.type
_entity.pdbx_description
1 polymer ?
#
loop_
_entity_poly.entity_id
_entity_poly.type
_entity_poly.pdbx_seq_one_letter_code
_entity_poly.pdbx_strand_id
1 'polypeptide(L)'
;MKSAMICSVAMAATLVVGSSHLVLALEKVPIISLDLARKMAAGCEAKAKEMNWKMNISVVDSGANEIFFEKMDGAYIGIRDIAFHKAQTAARFPFPTRGFQELAFGKDLKGGTVPGIAYVPDLIAFPGGLPIMTADKVQIGAIGVSGATGDQDETCAQAGIDAAKDDLK
;
A
#
# COMPACT_ATOMS: atom_id res chain seq x y z
N MET A 1 44.68 39.46 68.78
CA MET A 1 45.06 39.14 67.40
C MET A 1 44.15 38.01 66.93
N LYS A 2 43.13 38.29 66.05
CA LYS A 2 42.19 37.28 65.56
C LYS A 2 42.37 37.30 64.00
N SER A 3 42.93 36.23 63.46
CA SER A 3 43.07 35.99 62.01
C SER A 3 41.72 35.50 61.47
N ALA A 4 41.18 36.22 60.51
CA ALA A 4 40.00 35.84 59.75
C ALA A 4 40.46 35.00 58.54
N MET A 5 39.99 33.78 58.45
CA MET A 5 40.20 32.85 57.34
C MET A 5 39.07 33.03 56.31
N ILE A 6 39.44 33.59 55.14
CA ILE A 6 38.47 33.76 54.02
C ILE A 6 38.46 32.45 53.23
N CYS A 7 37.27 31.81 53.25
CA CYS A 7 37.04 30.58 52.48
C CYS A 7 36.49 30.98 51.12
N SER A 8 37.29 30.85 50.07
CA SER A 8 36.85 31.09 48.67
C SER A 8 36.13 29.86 48.13
N VAL A 9 34.84 29.95 47.90
CA VAL A 9 34.04 28.93 47.22
C VAL A 9 34.18 29.16 45.71
N ALA A 10 34.86 28.27 45.03
CA ALA A 10 34.90 28.22 43.56
C ALA A 10 33.64 27.56 43.02
N MET A 11 32.80 28.32 42.37
CA MET A 11 31.58 27.82 41.72
C MET A 11 31.92 27.31 40.29
N ALA A 12 31.99 25.99 40.13
CA ALA A 12 32.20 25.39 38.83
C ALA A 12 30.88 25.45 38.02
N ALA A 13 30.85 26.24 36.95
CA ALA A 13 29.75 26.26 36.01
C ALA A 13 29.89 25.11 35.04
N THR A 14 29.03 24.10 35.16
CA THR A 14 28.92 23.00 34.19
C THR A 14 28.15 23.50 32.98
N LEU A 15 28.86 23.64 31.82
CA LEU A 15 28.21 23.88 30.53
C LEU A 15 27.56 22.54 30.08
N VAL A 16 26.22 22.51 30.10
CA VAL A 16 25.45 21.46 29.45
C VAL A 16 25.42 21.77 27.95
N VAL A 17 26.27 21.10 27.17
CA VAL A 17 26.21 21.13 25.71
C VAL A 17 25.00 20.29 25.29
N GLY A 18 23.89 20.93 25.07
CA GLY A 18 22.70 20.31 24.50
C GLY A 18 22.99 19.86 23.06
N SER A 19 23.06 18.55 22.83
CA SER A 19 23.09 18.00 21.49
C SER A 19 21.76 18.30 20.80
N SER A 20 21.72 19.35 19.96
CA SER A 20 20.60 19.61 19.07
C SER A 20 20.55 18.50 17.99
N HIS A 21 19.67 17.53 18.19
CA HIS A 21 19.32 16.60 17.12
C HIS A 21 18.63 17.40 16.01
N LEU A 22 19.29 17.54 14.86
CA LEU A 22 18.68 18.05 13.64
C LEU A 22 17.57 17.04 13.26
N VAL A 23 16.33 17.38 13.55
CA VAL A 23 15.19 16.68 13.00
C VAL A 23 15.10 17.06 11.54
N LEU A 24 15.42 16.14 10.64
CA LEU A 24 15.18 16.30 9.22
C LEU A 24 13.68 16.37 9.01
N ALA A 25 13.18 17.52 8.54
CA ALA A 25 11.74 17.74 8.30
C ALA A 25 11.20 16.99 7.08
N LEU A 26 12.09 16.38 6.26
CA LEU A 26 11.75 15.64 5.05
C LEU A 26 12.27 14.21 5.16
N GLU A 27 11.36 13.25 5.05
CA GLU A 27 11.68 11.83 4.91
C GLU A 27 11.74 11.44 3.44
N LYS A 28 12.67 10.55 3.09
CA LYS A 28 12.70 9.92 1.77
C LYS A 28 11.78 8.70 1.79
N VAL A 29 10.71 8.76 1.02
CA VAL A 29 9.78 7.64 0.87
C VAL A 29 10.01 7.02 -0.51
N PRO A 30 10.16 5.68 -0.63
CA PRO A 30 10.21 5.01 -1.91
C PRO A 30 8.90 5.20 -2.65
N ILE A 31 8.97 5.46 -3.95
CA ILE A 31 7.80 5.60 -4.83
C ILE A 31 7.86 4.54 -5.92
N ILE A 32 6.71 4.04 -6.32
CA ILE A 32 6.59 3.11 -7.45
C ILE A 32 6.86 3.86 -8.76
N SER A 33 7.74 3.30 -9.60
CA SER A 33 8.00 3.83 -10.95
C SER A 33 7.00 3.29 -11.96
N LEU A 34 6.83 3.99 -13.09
CA LEU A 34 6.00 3.52 -14.20
C LEU A 34 6.49 2.16 -14.75
N ASP A 35 7.81 1.94 -14.79
CA ASP A 35 8.37 0.68 -15.30
C ASP A 35 8.07 -0.48 -14.35
N LEU A 36 8.11 -0.25 -13.04
CA LEU A 36 7.72 -1.24 -12.03
C LEU A 36 6.22 -1.56 -12.13
N ALA A 37 5.37 -0.54 -12.32
CA ALA A 37 3.94 -0.72 -12.52
C ALA A 37 3.63 -1.54 -13.78
N ARG A 38 4.33 -1.28 -14.90
CA ARG A 38 4.22 -2.08 -16.14
C ARG A 38 4.64 -3.52 -15.93
N LYS A 39 5.74 -3.76 -15.21
CA LYS A 39 6.23 -5.11 -14.91
C LYS A 39 5.19 -5.90 -14.11
N MET A 40 4.55 -5.28 -13.13
CA MET A 40 3.47 -5.91 -12.36
C MET A 40 2.26 -6.22 -13.25
N ALA A 41 1.82 -5.27 -14.07
CA ALA A 41 0.71 -5.49 -14.97
C ALA A 41 1.00 -6.65 -15.95
N ALA A 42 2.21 -6.70 -16.52
CA ALA A 42 2.63 -7.80 -17.40
C ALA A 42 2.64 -9.17 -16.70
N GLY A 43 3.00 -9.22 -15.40
CA GLY A 43 2.94 -10.46 -14.60
C GLY A 43 1.50 -10.95 -14.41
N CYS A 44 0.57 -10.05 -14.08
CA CYS A 44 -0.86 -10.36 -14.00
C CYS A 44 -1.41 -10.76 -15.40
N GLU A 45 -1.08 -10.02 -16.46
CA GLU A 45 -1.50 -10.34 -17.84
C GLU A 45 -1.05 -11.74 -18.28
N ALA A 46 0.20 -12.11 -17.98
CA ALA A 46 0.73 -13.43 -18.27
C ALA A 46 -0.09 -14.52 -17.56
N LYS A 47 -0.38 -14.35 -16.28
CA LYS A 47 -1.23 -15.26 -15.50
C LYS A 47 -2.65 -15.31 -16.03
N ALA A 48 -3.23 -14.19 -16.40
CA ALA A 48 -4.56 -14.12 -16.98
C ALA A 48 -4.65 -14.85 -18.32
N LYS A 49 -3.63 -14.73 -19.19
CA LYS A 49 -3.52 -15.48 -20.46
C LYS A 49 -3.44 -16.98 -20.24
N GLU A 50 -2.60 -17.43 -19.30
CA GLU A 50 -2.49 -18.84 -18.90
C GLU A 50 -3.85 -19.43 -18.50
N MET A 51 -4.63 -18.66 -17.74
CA MET A 51 -5.91 -19.08 -17.18
C MET A 51 -7.12 -18.74 -18.06
N ASN A 52 -6.89 -18.14 -19.23
CA ASN A 52 -7.93 -17.64 -20.15
C ASN A 52 -8.90 -16.62 -19.50
N TRP A 53 -8.39 -15.79 -18.60
CA TRP A 53 -9.14 -14.67 -18.01
C TRP A 53 -8.96 -13.40 -18.85
N LYS A 54 -9.91 -12.45 -18.72
CA LYS A 54 -9.91 -11.16 -19.42
C LYS A 54 -9.98 -10.04 -18.40
N MET A 55 -8.84 -9.48 -18.05
CA MET A 55 -8.69 -8.59 -16.91
C MET A 55 -8.58 -7.12 -17.29
N ASN A 56 -9.05 -6.25 -16.40
CA ASN A 56 -8.60 -4.88 -16.27
C ASN A 56 -7.63 -4.83 -15.07
N ILE A 57 -6.48 -4.18 -15.26
CA ILE A 57 -5.38 -4.13 -14.30
C ILE A 57 -5.07 -2.65 -14.06
N SER A 58 -5.16 -2.20 -12.82
CA SER A 58 -4.83 -0.84 -12.41
C SER A 58 -3.74 -0.86 -11.36
N VAL A 59 -2.70 -0.05 -11.53
CA VAL A 59 -1.63 0.14 -10.56
C VAL A 59 -1.61 1.61 -10.14
N VAL A 60 -1.66 1.85 -8.83
CA VAL A 60 -1.67 3.18 -8.23
C VAL A 60 -0.47 3.39 -7.32
N ASP A 61 -0.08 4.65 -7.10
CA ASP A 61 0.93 5.04 -6.12
C ASP A 61 0.40 5.03 -4.67
N SER A 62 1.23 5.39 -3.70
CA SER A 62 0.84 5.51 -2.29
C SER A 62 -0.17 6.62 -2.02
N GLY A 63 -0.34 7.58 -2.94
CA GLY A 63 -1.38 8.61 -2.93
C GLY A 63 -2.68 8.17 -3.58
N ALA A 64 -2.78 6.90 -4.03
CA ALA A 64 -3.90 6.33 -4.78
C ALA A 64 -4.13 6.99 -6.16
N ASN A 65 -3.09 7.59 -6.76
CA ASN A 65 -3.12 8.09 -8.12
C ASN A 65 -2.78 6.97 -9.10
N GLU A 66 -3.55 6.84 -10.19
CA GLU A 66 -3.30 5.81 -11.20
C GLU A 66 -2.01 6.12 -11.98
N ILE A 67 -1.04 5.18 -11.94
CA ILE A 67 0.22 5.26 -12.68
C ILE A 67 0.13 4.48 -13.98
N PHE A 68 -0.54 3.32 -13.93
CA PHE A 68 -0.67 2.43 -15.08
C PHE A 68 -2.02 1.73 -15.07
N PHE A 69 -2.62 1.68 -16.25
CA PHE A 69 -3.84 0.93 -16.48
C PHE A 69 -3.71 0.10 -17.76
N GLU A 70 -4.19 -1.13 -17.69
CA GLU A 70 -4.27 -2.04 -18.83
C GLU A 70 -5.63 -2.70 -18.89
N LYS A 71 -6.24 -2.67 -20.06
CA LYS A 71 -7.44 -3.43 -20.37
C LYS A 71 -7.09 -4.49 -21.40
N MET A 72 -7.12 -5.75 -21.00
CA MET A 72 -6.90 -6.88 -21.93
C MET A 72 -8.01 -6.94 -22.99
N ASP A 73 -7.67 -7.46 -24.17
CA ASP A 73 -8.65 -7.72 -25.22
C ASP A 73 -9.77 -8.62 -24.74
N GLY A 74 -11.01 -8.20 -24.98
CA GLY A 74 -12.20 -8.93 -24.54
C GLY A 74 -12.60 -8.70 -23.07
N ALA A 75 -11.83 -7.95 -22.27
CA ALA A 75 -12.28 -7.53 -20.94
C ALA A 75 -13.45 -6.53 -21.01
N TYR A 76 -14.40 -6.64 -20.09
CA TYR A 76 -15.55 -5.75 -20.06
C TYR A 76 -15.14 -4.31 -19.70
N ILE A 77 -15.71 -3.33 -20.41
CA ILE A 77 -15.44 -1.91 -20.15
C ILE A 77 -15.96 -1.47 -18.78
N GLY A 78 -17.12 -1.98 -18.37
CA GLY A 78 -17.78 -1.59 -17.11
C GLY A 78 -17.06 -2.01 -15.83
N ILE A 79 -16.05 -2.88 -15.91
CA ILE A 79 -15.25 -3.30 -14.76
C ILE A 79 -13.92 -2.55 -14.61
N ARG A 80 -13.66 -1.55 -15.49
CA ARG A 80 -12.47 -0.68 -15.39
C ARG A 80 -12.42 0.03 -14.04
N ASP A 81 -13.51 0.68 -13.67
CA ASP A 81 -13.57 1.45 -12.42
C ASP A 81 -13.51 0.54 -11.18
N ILE A 82 -14.00 -0.69 -11.30
CA ILE A 82 -13.85 -1.68 -10.22
C ILE A 82 -12.37 -2.02 -9.98
N ALA A 83 -11.58 -2.25 -11.03
CA ALA A 83 -10.14 -2.50 -10.90
C ALA A 83 -9.44 -1.31 -10.26
N PHE A 84 -9.74 -0.09 -10.72
CA PHE A 84 -9.18 1.15 -10.17
C PHE A 84 -9.56 1.33 -8.69
N HIS A 85 -10.83 1.21 -8.32
CA HIS A 85 -11.26 1.36 -6.92
C HIS A 85 -10.72 0.25 -6.01
N LYS A 86 -10.50 -0.98 -6.51
CA LYS A 86 -9.77 -2.03 -5.78
C LYS A 86 -8.34 -1.59 -5.48
N ALA A 87 -7.62 -1.04 -6.47
CA ALA A 87 -6.28 -0.50 -6.27
C ALA A 87 -6.30 0.66 -5.27
N GLN A 88 -7.21 1.63 -5.44
CA GLN A 88 -7.34 2.77 -4.52
C GLN A 88 -7.65 2.33 -3.09
N THR A 89 -8.55 1.37 -2.92
CA THR A 89 -8.88 0.83 -1.59
C THR A 89 -7.64 0.23 -0.93
N ALA A 90 -6.90 -0.62 -1.65
CA ALA A 90 -5.69 -1.25 -1.13
C ALA A 90 -4.52 -0.26 -0.92
N ALA A 91 -4.47 0.87 -1.68
CA ALA A 91 -3.48 1.92 -1.46
C ALA A 91 -3.75 2.74 -0.19
N ARG A 92 -5.02 3.01 0.10
CA ARG A 92 -5.44 3.78 1.28
C ARG A 92 -5.35 3.01 2.58
N PHE A 93 -5.31 1.67 2.51
CA PHE A 93 -5.28 0.78 3.67
C PHE A 93 -4.24 -0.34 3.43
N PRO A 94 -3.35 -0.63 4.40
CA PRO A 94 -2.22 -1.54 4.19
C PRO A 94 -2.63 -3.02 4.23
N PHE A 95 -3.76 -3.39 3.65
CA PHE A 95 -4.23 -4.77 3.57
C PHE A 95 -5.11 -5.03 2.34
N PRO A 96 -5.22 -6.30 1.90
CA PRO A 96 -6.01 -6.68 0.73
C PRO A 96 -7.49 -6.28 0.84
N THR A 97 -8.14 -5.99 -0.30
CA THR A 97 -9.59 -5.70 -0.33
C THR A 97 -10.45 -6.86 0.15
N ARG A 98 -9.93 -8.10 0.17
CA ARG A 98 -10.56 -9.25 0.85
C ARG A 98 -10.84 -8.96 2.33
N GLY A 99 -9.97 -8.25 3.03
CA GLY A 99 -10.18 -7.87 4.42
C GLY A 99 -11.43 -7.01 4.60
N PHE A 100 -11.76 -6.14 3.64
CA PHE A 100 -13.01 -5.36 3.67
C PHE A 100 -14.24 -6.24 3.44
N GLN A 101 -14.14 -7.26 2.58
CA GLN A 101 -15.21 -8.24 2.44
C GLN A 101 -15.49 -8.98 3.76
N GLU A 102 -14.42 -9.40 4.45
CA GLU A 102 -14.56 -10.08 5.74
C GLU A 102 -15.15 -9.17 6.82
N LEU A 103 -14.76 -7.90 6.84
CA LEU A 103 -15.34 -6.90 7.76
C LEU A 103 -16.81 -6.63 7.46
N ALA A 104 -17.18 -6.52 6.18
CA ALA A 104 -18.55 -6.21 5.76
C ALA A 104 -19.48 -7.42 5.86
N PHE A 105 -19.04 -8.58 5.40
CA PHE A 105 -19.89 -9.74 5.14
C PHE A 105 -19.49 -11.01 5.89
N GLY A 106 -18.35 -11.01 6.60
CA GLY A 106 -17.77 -12.19 7.25
C GLY A 106 -17.00 -13.09 6.27
N LYS A 107 -16.17 -13.98 6.80
CA LYS A 107 -15.33 -14.90 6.00
C LYS A 107 -16.17 -15.85 5.13
N ASP A 108 -17.33 -16.22 5.61
CA ASP A 108 -18.26 -17.13 4.94
C ASP A 108 -19.49 -16.41 4.35
N LEU A 109 -19.44 -15.08 4.27
CA LEU A 109 -20.50 -14.20 3.77
C LEU A 109 -21.83 -14.31 4.59
N LYS A 110 -21.76 -14.70 5.86
CA LYS A 110 -22.92 -14.83 6.75
C LYS A 110 -23.09 -13.67 7.73
N GLY A 111 -22.38 -12.59 7.52
CA GLY A 111 -22.46 -11.38 8.32
C GLY A 111 -21.09 -10.98 8.90
N GLY A 112 -20.68 -9.75 8.64
CA GLY A 112 -19.44 -9.17 9.14
C GLY A 112 -19.66 -8.32 10.39
N THR A 113 -18.54 -7.90 10.98
CA THR A 113 -18.54 -7.04 12.19
C THR A 113 -18.78 -5.57 11.88
N VAL A 114 -18.52 -5.14 10.62
CA VAL A 114 -18.65 -3.75 10.16
C VAL A 114 -19.38 -3.68 8.82
N PRO A 115 -20.67 -4.09 8.73
CA PRO A 115 -21.39 -4.17 7.44
C PRO A 115 -21.51 -2.81 6.74
N GLY A 116 -21.51 -1.70 7.47
CA GLY A 116 -21.57 -0.35 6.90
C GLY A 116 -20.37 0.04 6.05
N ILE A 117 -19.23 -0.65 6.17
CA ILE A 117 -18.03 -0.35 5.39
C ILE A 117 -18.23 -0.57 3.88
N ALA A 118 -19.14 -1.47 3.49
CA ALA A 118 -19.47 -1.73 2.09
C ALA A 118 -20.19 -0.55 1.40
N TYR A 119 -20.69 0.41 2.17
CA TYR A 119 -21.39 1.59 1.66
C TYR A 119 -20.53 2.86 1.66
N VAL A 120 -19.26 2.75 2.05
CA VAL A 120 -18.32 3.88 1.97
C VAL A 120 -18.02 4.15 0.47
N PRO A 121 -18.21 5.38 -0.01
CA PRO A 121 -17.95 5.71 -1.41
C PRO A 121 -16.52 5.34 -1.83
N ASP A 122 -16.37 4.83 -3.05
CA ASP A 122 -15.09 4.45 -3.67
C ASP A 122 -14.30 3.36 -2.94
N LEU A 123 -14.89 2.72 -1.93
CA LEU A 123 -14.30 1.56 -1.26
C LEU A 123 -14.87 0.28 -1.85
N ILE A 124 -13.98 -0.66 -2.20
CA ILE A 124 -14.37 -1.99 -2.70
C ILE A 124 -14.21 -3.03 -1.61
N ALA A 125 -15.33 -3.67 -1.24
CA ALA A 125 -15.39 -4.71 -0.22
C ALA A 125 -15.49 -6.12 -0.84
N PHE A 126 -14.60 -6.43 -1.81
CA PHE A 126 -14.41 -7.79 -2.37
C PHE A 126 -13.02 -7.94 -3.00
N PRO A 127 -12.49 -9.19 -3.13
CA PRO A 127 -11.09 -9.43 -3.45
C PRO A 127 -10.64 -8.92 -4.81
N GLY A 128 -9.33 -8.72 -4.96
CA GLY A 128 -8.65 -8.34 -6.19
C GLY A 128 -7.84 -7.04 -6.10
N GLY A 129 -7.85 -6.36 -4.95
CA GLY A 129 -6.94 -5.26 -4.64
C GLY A 129 -5.89 -5.69 -3.62
N LEU A 130 -4.61 -5.49 -3.92
CA LEU A 130 -3.48 -5.84 -3.06
C LEU A 130 -2.56 -4.63 -2.86
N PRO A 131 -2.11 -4.34 -1.62
CA PRO A 131 -1.08 -3.35 -1.38
C PRO A 131 0.26 -3.82 -1.93
N ILE A 132 1.05 -2.90 -2.49
CA ILE A 132 2.42 -3.15 -2.94
C ILE A 132 3.36 -2.70 -1.81
N MET A 133 4.07 -3.67 -1.24
CA MET A 133 4.95 -3.47 -0.09
C MET A 133 6.40 -3.71 -0.49
N THR A 134 7.34 -2.88 -0.02
CA THR A 134 8.77 -3.19 -0.06
C THR A 134 9.12 -4.29 0.93
N ALA A 135 10.35 -4.85 0.82
CA ALA A 135 10.87 -5.82 1.80
C ALA A 135 10.87 -5.26 3.23
N ASP A 136 11.10 -3.96 3.39
CA ASP A 136 11.05 -3.24 4.68
C ASP A 136 9.62 -2.92 5.15
N LYS A 137 8.61 -3.47 4.46
CA LYS A 137 7.18 -3.27 4.75
C LYS A 137 6.69 -1.83 4.61
N VAL A 138 7.33 -1.04 3.76
CA VAL A 138 6.83 0.28 3.36
C VAL A 138 5.85 0.10 2.21
N GLN A 139 4.64 0.61 2.34
CA GLN A 139 3.67 0.60 1.25
C GLN A 139 4.01 1.69 0.24
N ILE A 140 4.20 1.29 -1.02
CA ILE A 140 4.56 2.20 -2.13
C ILE A 140 3.43 2.40 -3.13
N GLY A 141 2.34 1.67 -2.99
CA GLY A 141 1.19 1.74 -3.89
C GLY A 141 0.29 0.52 -3.74
N ALA A 142 -0.50 0.24 -4.74
CA ALA A 142 -1.36 -0.94 -4.82
C ALA A 142 -1.65 -1.36 -6.26
N ILE A 143 -2.01 -2.63 -6.44
CA ILE A 143 -2.55 -3.17 -7.68
C ILE A 143 -3.99 -3.62 -7.47
N GLY A 144 -4.87 -3.29 -8.42
CA GLY A 144 -6.26 -3.71 -8.45
C GLY A 144 -6.58 -4.40 -9.77
N VAL A 145 -7.24 -5.54 -9.68
CA VAL A 145 -7.58 -6.38 -10.84
C VAL A 145 -9.06 -6.71 -10.82
N SER A 146 -9.68 -6.69 -11.99
CA SER A 146 -11.07 -7.08 -12.15
C SER A 146 -11.32 -7.67 -13.54
N GLY A 147 -12.06 -8.79 -13.59
CA GLY A 147 -12.36 -9.45 -14.85
C GLY A 147 -12.90 -10.87 -14.71
N ALA A 148 -12.72 -11.46 -13.55
CA ALA A 148 -13.15 -12.80 -13.23
C ALA A 148 -13.83 -12.86 -11.85
N THR A 149 -13.74 -13.98 -11.14
CA THR A 149 -14.16 -14.02 -9.74
C THR A 149 -13.18 -13.25 -8.84
N GLY A 150 -13.62 -12.80 -7.69
CA GLY A 150 -12.74 -12.07 -6.76
C GLY A 150 -11.46 -12.83 -6.41
N ASP A 151 -11.53 -14.15 -6.22
CA ASP A 151 -10.36 -14.99 -5.94
C ASP A 151 -9.39 -15.06 -7.14
N GLN A 152 -9.92 -15.09 -8.35
CA GLN A 152 -9.12 -15.07 -9.59
C GLN A 152 -8.49 -13.70 -9.82
N ASP A 153 -9.23 -12.63 -9.56
CA ASP A 153 -8.73 -11.26 -9.62
C ASP A 153 -7.55 -11.07 -8.65
N GLU A 154 -7.69 -11.54 -7.40
CA GLU A 154 -6.63 -11.47 -6.40
C GLU A 154 -5.42 -12.35 -6.76
N THR A 155 -5.65 -13.53 -7.33
CA THR A 155 -4.58 -14.41 -7.84
C THR A 155 -3.78 -13.71 -8.95
N CYS A 156 -4.46 -13.00 -9.88
CA CYS A 156 -3.81 -12.25 -10.94
C CYS A 156 -3.01 -11.05 -10.36
N ALA A 157 -3.59 -10.32 -9.42
CA ALA A 157 -2.90 -9.23 -8.73
C ALA A 157 -1.63 -9.71 -8.02
N GLN A 158 -1.69 -10.87 -7.34
CA GLN A 158 -0.54 -11.47 -6.69
C GLN A 158 0.54 -11.87 -7.69
N ALA A 159 0.17 -12.48 -8.83
CA ALA A 159 1.13 -12.81 -9.89
C ALA A 159 1.86 -11.57 -10.43
N GLY A 160 1.18 -10.43 -10.48
CA GLY A 160 1.78 -9.14 -10.81
C GLY A 160 2.85 -8.72 -9.79
N ILE A 161 2.53 -8.77 -8.50
CA ILE A 161 3.48 -8.44 -7.42
C ILE A 161 4.67 -9.40 -7.44
N ASP A 162 4.42 -10.70 -7.62
CA ASP A 162 5.47 -11.74 -7.65
C ASP A 162 6.45 -11.54 -8.82
N ALA A 163 5.96 -11.09 -9.98
CA ALA A 163 6.81 -10.77 -11.13
C ALA A 163 7.78 -9.61 -10.87
N ALA A 164 7.46 -8.73 -9.93
CA ALA A 164 8.27 -7.58 -9.55
C ALA A 164 9.02 -7.74 -8.22
N LYS A 165 8.96 -8.92 -7.59
CA LYS A 165 9.46 -9.18 -6.23
C LYS A 165 10.92 -8.76 -6.01
N ASP A 166 11.78 -8.94 -7.03
CA ASP A 166 13.19 -8.60 -6.91
C ASP A 166 13.46 -7.09 -6.90
N ASP A 167 12.52 -6.30 -7.42
CA ASP A 167 12.60 -4.83 -7.45
C ASP A 167 11.99 -4.18 -6.19
N LEU A 168 11.39 -4.97 -5.32
CA LEU A 168 10.75 -4.52 -4.06
C LEU A 168 11.66 -4.64 -2.83
N LYS A 169 12.96 -4.86 -3.06
CA LYS A 169 13.98 -5.02 -2.00
C LYS A 169 14.47 -3.68 -1.46
#